data_4ddcf69387b2939a2bdd524bf37d40fb
#
_entry.id   4ddcf69387b2939a2bdd524bf37d40fb
#
_cell.length_a   1.000
_cell.length_b   1.000
_cell.length_c   1.000
_cell.angle_alpha   90.00
_cell.angle_beta   90.00
_cell.angle_gamma   90.00
#
_symmetry.space_group_name_H-M   'P 1'
#
loop_
_entity.id
_entity.type
_entity.pdbx_description
1 polymer ?
#
loop_
_entity_poly.entity_id
_entity_poly.type
_entity_poly.pdbx_seq_one_letter_code
_entity_poly.pdbx_strand_id
1 'polypeptide(L)'
;LGDVYKRQLDTLVGDDGAVDLADVVTATCEDVFELGAQVRGVFTGFGRVEGRTVGIIANRDTLDAEAAAKAARFIRLCDAFNTPIIEFVDTPALDVEKAALAKLVHAYSAASVGKISVIVRRAHGTGYIAFGSKELGADLSYAWPTAEIAVADAPALASELELSEEEAAAYLTPYQAAERGLVDSVITPAATRGSLIEGLRLLDRKIIPTLPKKHGNIVL
;
A
#
# COMPACT_ATOMS: atom_id res chain seq x y z
N LEU A 1 -4.78 23.86 11.37
CA LEU A 1 -4.20 22.50 11.53
C LEU A 1 -4.05 21.81 10.16
N GLY A 2 -5.04 21.85 9.26
CA GLY A 2 -4.96 21.21 7.95
C GLY A 2 -3.81 21.70 7.04
N ASP A 3 -3.42 22.97 7.12
CA ASP A 3 -2.35 23.56 6.30
C ASP A 3 -0.93 23.18 6.74
N VAL A 4 -0.75 22.83 8.01
CA VAL A 4 0.55 22.41 8.55
C VAL A 4 0.88 21.00 8.03
N TYR A 5 -0.08 20.09 8.02
CA TYR A 5 0.11 18.73 7.50
C TYR A 5 0.36 18.71 5.97
N LYS A 6 -0.29 19.59 5.21
CA LYS A 6 -0.08 19.68 3.76
C LYS A 6 1.36 20.03 3.39
N ARG A 7 1.97 21.00 4.09
CA ARG A 7 3.35 21.43 3.82
C ARG A 7 4.38 20.38 4.20
N GLN A 8 4.10 19.56 5.22
CA GLN A 8 5.04 18.53 5.67
C GLN A 8 5.21 17.42 4.62
N LEU A 9 4.14 16.95 3.99
CA LEU A 9 4.21 15.87 3.00
C LEU A 9 4.98 16.28 1.73
N ASP A 10 4.82 17.52 1.27
CA ASP A 10 5.57 18.01 0.09
C ASP A 10 7.08 18.14 0.36
N THR A 11 7.49 18.33 1.61
CA THR A 11 8.92 18.41 2.00
C THR A 11 9.57 17.07 2.27
N LEU A 12 8.79 15.98 2.35
CA LEU A 12 9.32 14.64 2.60
C LEU A 12 9.90 13.98 1.34
N VAL A 13 9.56 14.50 0.17
CA VAL A 13 10.11 14.01 -1.10
C VAL A 13 11.49 14.63 -1.28
N GLY A 14 12.55 13.84 -1.18
CA GLY A 14 13.92 14.29 -1.45
C GLY A 14 14.11 14.65 -2.94
N ASP A 15 15.18 15.36 -3.24
CA ASP A 15 15.53 15.75 -4.61
C ASP A 15 15.74 14.55 -5.55
N ASP A 16 16.09 13.39 -4.97
CA ASP A 16 16.24 12.08 -5.64
C ASP A 16 14.93 11.25 -5.66
N GLY A 17 13.83 11.81 -5.19
CA GLY A 17 12.55 11.12 -5.05
C GLY A 17 12.51 10.10 -3.89
N ALA A 18 13.56 10.02 -3.06
CA ALA A 18 13.55 9.15 -1.89
C ALA A 18 12.56 9.66 -0.83
N VAL A 19 11.81 8.74 -0.25
CA VAL A 19 10.82 9.03 0.80
C VAL A 19 10.90 7.95 1.85
N ASP A 20 11.00 8.34 3.12
CA ASP A 20 10.80 7.39 4.23
C ASP A 20 9.29 7.21 4.50
N LEU A 21 8.80 6.00 4.32
CA LEU A 21 7.38 5.71 4.59
C LEU A 21 7.00 5.89 6.05
N ALA A 22 7.95 5.81 7.00
CA ALA A 22 7.68 6.11 8.40
C ALA A 22 7.32 7.59 8.59
N ASP A 23 7.98 8.47 7.87
CA ASP A 23 7.67 9.91 7.88
C ASP A 23 6.30 10.19 7.22
N VAL A 24 5.99 9.49 6.13
CA VAL A 24 4.67 9.58 5.47
C VAL A 24 3.56 9.14 6.42
N VAL A 25 3.77 8.03 7.14
CA VAL A 25 2.82 7.52 8.14
C VAL A 25 2.59 8.55 9.25
N THR A 26 3.66 9.11 9.81
CA THR A 26 3.56 10.09 10.92
C THR A 26 3.00 11.44 10.49
N ALA A 27 3.25 11.85 9.25
CA ALA A 27 2.67 13.07 8.67
C ALA A 27 1.19 12.91 8.28
N THR A 28 0.73 11.68 8.11
CA THR A 28 -0.64 11.39 7.64
C THR A 28 -1.57 10.98 8.76
N CYS A 29 -1.07 10.23 9.75
CA CYS A 29 -1.84 9.65 10.84
C CYS A 29 -1.43 10.21 12.20
N GLU A 30 -2.39 10.34 13.11
CA GLU A 30 -2.18 10.69 14.52
C GLU A 30 -2.06 9.41 15.37
N ASP A 31 -1.49 9.55 16.58
CA ASP A 31 -1.43 8.51 17.62
C ASP A 31 -0.92 7.15 17.09
N VAL A 32 0.12 7.18 16.26
CA VAL A 32 0.65 5.98 15.61
C VAL A 32 1.30 5.06 16.63
N PHE A 33 0.88 3.80 16.64
CA PHE A 33 1.39 2.75 17.51
C PHE A 33 1.78 1.51 16.70
N GLU A 34 3.07 1.15 16.68
CA GLU A 34 3.58 -0.01 15.94
C GLU A 34 3.39 -1.31 16.72
N LEU A 35 2.96 -2.35 16.02
CA LEU A 35 2.88 -3.73 16.51
C LEU A 35 4.00 -4.58 15.87
N GLY A 36 4.70 -5.36 16.70
CA GLY A 36 5.72 -6.28 16.21
C GLY A 36 6.94 -5.58 15.63
N ALA A 37 7.44 -4.52 16.27
CA ALA A 37 8.58 -3.72 15.80
C ALA A 37 9.90 -4.50 15.65
N GLN A 38 10.00 -5.70 16.23
CA GLN A 38 11.15 -6.59 16.09
C GLN A 38 11.31 -7.13 14.65
N VAL A 39 10.24 -7.19 13.85
CA VAL A 39 10.28 -7.60 12.45
C VAL A 39 10.34 -6.33 11.58
N ARG A 40 11.49 -6.11 10.94
CA ARG A 40 11.81 -4.81 10.32
C ARG A 40 11.23 -4.58 8.93
N GLY A 41 11.14 -5.59 8.09
CA GLY A 41 10.79 -5.47 6.67
C GLY A 41 9.43 -4.80 6.37
N VAL A 42 8.54 -4.75 7.36
CA VAL A 42 7.24 -4.08 7.24
C VAL A 42 6.84 -3.41 8.54
N PHE A 43 6.32 -2.19 8.45
CA PHE A 43 5.57 -1.56 9.53
C PHE A 43 4.16 -2.11 9.54
N THR A 44 3.67 -2.47 10.71
CA THR A 44 2.25 -2.75 10.98
C THR A 44 1.86 -2.11 12.28
N GLY A 45 0.77 -1.38 12.31
CA GLY A 45 0.35 -0.68 13.51
C GLY A 45 -1.01 -0.02 13.36
N PHE A 46 -1.46 0.60 14.41
CA PHE A 46 -2.67 1.40 14.43
C PHE A 46 -2.33 2.88 14.49
N GLY A 47 -3.23 3.69 13.96
CA GLY A 47 -3.18 5.13 14.05
C GLY A 47 -4.58 5.71 13.93
N ARG A 48 -4.67 7.03 13.85
CA ARG A 48 -5.93 7.72 13.63
C ARG A 48 -5.85 8.65 12.43
N VAL A 49 -6.94 8.70 11.69
CA VAL A 49 -7.15 9.68 10.62
C VAL A 49 -8.49 10.35 10.88
N GLU A 50 -8.47 11.66 11.20
CA GLU A 50 -9.68 12.41 11.60
C GLU A 50 -10.45 11.73 12.77
N GLY A 51 -9.69 11.24 13.77
CA GLY A 51 -10.25 10.55 14.94
C GLY A 51 -10.70 9.09 14.72
N ARG A 52 -10.68 8.59 13.50
CA ARG A 52 -11.02 7.21 13.15
C ARG A 52 -9.81 6.31 13.32
N THR A 53 -9.96 5.21 14.01
CA THR A 53 -8.91 4.20 14.12
C THR A 53 -8.74 3.48 12.79
N VAL A 54 -7.50 3.36 12.33
CA VAL A 54 -7.10 2.67 11.10
C VAL A 54 -5.95 1.71 11.38
N GLY A 55 -5.92 0.59 10.67
CA GLY A 55 -4.73 -0.23 10.56
C GLY A 55 -3.81 0.36 9.50
N ILE A 56 -2.52 0.39 9.78
CA ILE A 56 -1.51 0.97 8.90
C ILE A 56 -0.50 -0.11 8.54
N ILE A 57 -0.24 -0.26 7.25
CA ILE A 57 0.81 -1.12 6.71
C ILE A 57 1.72 -0.25 5.85
N ALA A 58 3.03 -0.35 6.04
CA ALA A 58 4.01 0.31 5.17
C ALA A 58 5.25 -0.59 5.04
N ASN A 59 5.74 -0.80 3.85
CA ASN A 59 7.00 -1.50 3.70
C ASN A 59 8.16 -0.59 4.09
N ARG A 60 9.21 -1.16 4.71
CA ARG A 60 10.40 -0.42 5.15
C ARG A 60 11.64 -0.78 4.35
N ASP A 61 11.73 -2.03 4.00
CA ASP A 61 12.87 -2.65 3.34
C ASP A 61 12.39 -3.78 2.43
N THR A 62 13.29 -4.68 2.08
CA THR A 62 12.96 -5.93 1.40
C THR A 62 12.00 -6.74 2.26
N LEU A 63 10.88 -7.14 1.68
CA LEU A 63 9.93 -8.03 2.32
C LEU A 63 10.53 -9.43 2.37
N ASP A 64 10.78 -9.95 3.56
CA ASP A 64 11.13 -11.34 3.79
C ASP A 64 9.91 -12.18 4.22
N ALA A 65 10.11 -13.47 4.44
CA ALA A 65 9.03 -14.37 4.84
C ALA A 65 8.41 -14.01 6.20
N GLU A 66 9.20 -13.49 7.13
CA GLU A 66 8.74 -13.09 8.45
C GLU A 66 7.91 -11.81 8.39
N ALA A 67 8.35 -10.83 7.59
CA ALA A 67 7.63 -9.59 7.35
C ALA A 67 6.30 -9.85 6.61
N ALA A 68 6.28 -10.74 5.61
CA ALA A 68 5.06 -11.16 4.93
C ALA A 68 4.07 -11.85 5.90
N ALA A 69 4.57 -12.70 6.77
CA ALA A 69 3.74 -13.36 7.79
C ALA A 69 3.22 -12.36 8.84
N LYS A 70 4.02 -11.36 9.23
CA LYS A 70 3.61 -10.26 10.12
C LYS A 70 2.48 -9.46 9.49
N ALA A 71 2.64 -9.02 8.25
CA ALA A 71 1.62 -8.28 7.51
C ALA A 71 0.33 -9.09 7.38
N ALA A 72 0.41 -10.36 6.99
CA ALA A 72 -0.75 -11.23 6.86
C ALA A 72 -1.52 -11.42 8.18
N ARG A 73 -0.82 -11.57 9.31
CA ARG A 73 -1.45 -11.63 10.64
C ARG A 73 -2.14 -10.32 11.00
N PHE A 74 -1.50 -9.20 10.69
CA PHE A 74 -2.04 -7.88 10.99
C PHE A 74 -3.30 -7.57 10.15
N ILE A 75 -3.32 -7.91 8.86
CA ILE A 75 -4.50 -7.78 8.01
C ILE A 75 -5.69 -8.56 8.60
N ARG A 76 -5.46 -9.81 9.02
CA ARG A 76 -6.51 -10.64 9.67
C ARG A 76 -6.97 -10.04 10.99
N LEU A 77 -6.08 -9.41 11.74
CA LEU A 77 -6.44 -8.70 12.98
C LEU A 77 -7.35 -7.53 12.67
N CYS A 78 -7.01 -6.69 11.70
CA CYS A 78 -7.85 -5.57 11.26
C CYS A 78 -9.22 -6.05 10.78
N ASP A 79 -9.26 -7.12 9.98
CA ASP A 79 -10.50 -7.70 9.48
C ASP A 79 -11.39 -8.25 10.61
N ALA A 80 -10.80 -8.91 11.60
CA ALA A 80 -11.53 -9.46 12.75
C ALA A 80 -12.20 -8.36 13.62
N PHE A 81 -11.63 -7.17 13.65
CA PHE A 81 -12.13 -6.02 14.41
C PHE A 81 -12.81 -4.94 13.57
N ASN A 82 -13.09 -5.21 12.30
CA ASN A 82 -13.68 -4.26 11.34
C ASN A 82 -12.89 -2.93 11.27
N THR A 83 -11.58 -2.99 11.36
CA THR A 83 -10.71 -1.83 11.28
C THR A 83 -10.26 -1.63 9.84
N PRO A 84 -10.56 -0.49 9.18
CA PRO A 84 -10.11 -0.23 7.82
C PRO A 84 -8.58 -0.15 7.76
N ILE A 85 -8.02 -0.55 6.62
CA ILE A 85 -6.58 -0.62 6.40
C ILE A 85 -6.16 0.49 5.44
N ILE A 86 -5.12 1.22 5.81
CA ILE A 86 -4.38 2.13 4.93
C ILE A 86 -3.00 1.53 4.69
N GLU A 87 -2.60 1.49 3.44
CA GLU A 87 -1.34 0.93 3.02
C GLU A 87 -0.51 1.95 2.26
N PHE A 88 0.75 2.13 2.68
CA PHE A 88 1.72 2.96 1.98
C PHE A 88 2.76 2.07 1.31
N VAL A 89 2.90 2.23 -0.01
CA VAL A 89 3.68 1.32 -0.86
C VAL A 89 4.88 2.03 -1.48
N ASP A 90 6.07 1.50 -1.21
CA ASP A 90 7.30 1.71 -1.97
C ASP A 90 8.04 0.36 -2.06
N THR A 91 7.65 -0.47 -3.00
CA THR A 91 8.12 -1.85 -3.06
C THR A 91 8.64 -2.17 -4.45
N PRO A 92 9.92 -2.52 -4.60
CA PRO A 92 10.43 -3.11 -5.83
C PRO A 92 9.81 -4.49 -6.06
N ALA A 93 10.12 -5.11 -7.17
CA ALA A 93 9.75 -6.52 -7.40
C ALA A 93 10.29 -7.40 -6.26
N LEU A 94 9.44 -8.28 -5.72
CA LEU A 94 9.78 -9.09 -4.57
C LEU A 94 10.34 -10.45 -5.01
N ASP A 95 11.47 -10.82 -4.42
CA ASP A 95 12.00 -12.19 -4.46
C ASP A 95 11.76 -12.85 -3.08
N VAL A 96 10.51 -13.19 -2.81
CA VAL A 96 10.08 -13.79 -1.55
C VAL A 96 9.64 -15.22 -1.77
N GLU A 97 9.88 -16.06 -0.79
CA GLU A 97 9.39 -17.45 -0.80
C GLU A 97 7.89 -17.48 -1.12
N LYS A 98 7.51 -18.30 -2.10
CA LYS A 98 6.14 -18.38 -2.63
C LYS A 98 5.09 -18.68 -1.55
N ALA A 99 5.44 -19.49 -0.55
CA ALA A 99 4.54 -19.83 0.55
C ALA A 99 4.24 -18.61 1.44
N ALA A 100 5.24 -17.78 1.73
CA ALA A 100 5.06 -16.56 2.51
C ALA A 100 4.24 -15.51 1.74
N LEU A 101 4.53 -15.36 0.44
CA LEU A 101 3.76 -14.49 -0.45
C LEU A 101 2.29 -14.94 -0.54
N ALA A 102 2.05 -16.25 -0.68
CA ALA A 102 0.69 -16.79 -0.74
C ALA A 102 -0.12 -16.50 0.54
N LYS A 103 0.51 -16.51 1.71
CA LYS A 103 -0.15 -16.13 2.99
C LYS A 103 -0.58 -14.67 3.00
N LEU A 104 0.25 -13.78 2.47
CA LEU A 104 -0.03 -12.36 2.39
C LEU A 104 -1.16 -12.08 1.38
N VAL A 105 -1.04 -12.61 0.17
CA VAL A 105 -2.06 -12.52 -0.89
C VAL A 105 -3.42 -13.05 -0.40
N HIS A 106 -3.42 -14.21 0.27
CA HIS A 106 -4.65 -14.76 0.86
C HIS A 106 -5.24 -13.83 1.93
N ALA A 107 -4.42 -13.21 2.77
CA ALA A 107 -4.91 -12.29 3.80
C ALA A 107 -5.60 -11.07 3.19
N TYR A 108 -5.00 -10.47 2.16
CA TYR A 108 -5.61 -9.34 1.45
C TYR A 108 -6.91 -9.69 0.74
N SER A 109 -6.92 -10.80 0.00
CA SER A 109 -8.11 -11.20 -0.77
C SER A 109 -9.27 -11.68 0.12
N ALA A 110 -8.96 -12.20 1.31
CA ALA A 110 -9.99 -12.65 2.26
C ALA A 110 -10.55 -11.52 3.14
N ALA A 111 -9.78 -10.43 3.34
CA ALA A 111 -10.20 -9.33 4.20
C ALA A 111 -11.39 -8.55 3.60
N SER A 112 -12.42 -8.37 4.42
CA SER A 112 -13.68 -7.70 4.06
C SER A 112 -13.74 -6.22 4.45
N VAL A 113 -12.81 -5.74 5.26
CA VAL A 113 -12.73 -4.34 5.69
C VAL A 113 -12.38 -3.39 4.54
N GLY A 114 -12.64 -2.10 4.74
CA GLY A 114 -12.21 -1.05 3.80
C GLY A 114 -10.68 -1.05 3.66
N LYS A 115 -10.18 -1.02 2.43
CA LYS A 115 -8.75 -1.03 2.12
C LYS A 115 -8.41 0.12 1.18
N ILE A 116 -7.48 0.97 1.59
CA ILE A 116 -7.00 2.10 0.79
C ILE A 116 -5.49 1.94 0.62
N SER A 117 -5.03 1.90 -0.62
CA SER A 117 -3.62 1.84 -0.99
C SER A 117 -3.12 3.19 -1.48
N VAL A 118 -1.93 3.60 -1.07
CA VAL A 118 -1.23 4.80 -1.52
C VAL A 118 0.16 4.39 -2.00
N ILE A 119 0.37 4.42 -3.31
CA ILE A 119 1.65 4.13 -3.92
C ILE A 119 2.48 5.41 -3.89
N VAL A 120 3.52 5.42 -3.05
CA VAL A 120 4.35 6.59 -2.79
C VAL A 120 5.49 6.69 -3.80
N ARG A 121 6.13 5.56 -4.12
CA ARG A 121 7.23 5.54 -5.08
C ARG A 121 7.17 4.31 -6.00
N ARG A 122 7.66 3.17 -5.60
CA ARG A 122 7.74 1.98 -6.47
C ARG A 122 6.66 0.97 -6.14
N ALA A 123 6.09 0.40 -7.18
CA ALA A 123 5.21 -0.75 -7.08
C ALA A 123 5.43 -1.63 -8.32
N HIS A 124 6.46 -2.52 -8.25
CA HIS A 124 6.86 -3.31 -9.39
C HIS A 124 6.48 -4.78 -9.22
N GLY A 125 5.91 -5.37 -10.27
CA GLY A 125 5.66 -6.80 -10.41
C GLY A 125 4.93 -7.42 -9.20
N THR A 126 5.56 -8.40 -8.57
CA THR A 126 5.04 -9.06 -7.37
C THR A 126 4.90 -8.10 -6.18
N GLY A 127 5.69 -7.03 -6.12
CA GLY A 127 5.57 -5.98 -5.11
C GLY A 127 4.25 -5.23 -5.23
N TYR A 128 3.85 -4.83 -6.42
CA TYR A 128 2.54 -4.22 -6.67
C TYR A 128 1.40 -5.15 -6.25
N ILE A 129 1.44 -6.43 -6.67
CA ILE A 129 0.37 -7.38 -6.35
C ILE A 129 0.30 -7.65 -4.85
N ALA A 130 1.44 -7.84 -4.18
CA ALA A 130 1.48 -8.27 -2.79
C ALA A 130 1.01 -7.22 -1.78
N PHE A 131 1.15 -5.93 -2.11
CA PHE A 131 0.77 -4.83 -1.24
C PHE A 131 -0.50 -4.13 -1.73
N GLY A 132 -1.65 -4.71 -1.41
CA GLY A 132 -2.96 -4.09 -1.51
C GLY A 132 -3.33 -3.56 -2.88
N SER A 133 -3.00 -4.29 -3.95
CA SER A 133 -3.46 -3.93 -5.28
C SER A 133 -4.98 -4.00 -5.41
N LYS A 134 -5.52 -3.35 -6.42
CA LYS A 134 -6.95 -3.43 -6.75
C LYS A 134 -7.38 -4.87 -7.05
N GLU A 135 -6.52 -5.66 -7.65
CA GLU A 135 -6.75 -7.07 -7.97
C GLU A 135 -6.88 -7.93 -6.70
N LEU A 136 -6.25 -7.53 -5.60
CA LEU A 136 -6.43 -8.15 -4.28
C LEU A 136 -7.53 -7.48 -3.44
N GLY A 137 -8.33 -6.62 -4.06
CA GLY A 137 -9.52 -6.04 -3.46
C GLY A 137 -9.25 -4.77 -2.64
N ALA A 138 -8.24 -3.96 -2.97
CA ALA A 138 -8.20 -2.58 -2.52
C ALA A 138 -9.42 -1.83 -3.07
N ASP A 139 -10.14 -1.12 -2.21
CA ASP A 139 -11.34 -0.37 -2.59
C ASP A 139 -10.97 0.93 -3.28
N LEU A 140 -9.91 1.57 -2.80
CA LEU A 140 -9.36 2.80 -3.36
C LEU A 140 -7.85 2.65 -3.47
N SER A 141 -7.31 3.03 -4.62
CA SER A 141 -5.88 3.04 -4.88
C SER A 141 -5.45 4.41 -5.40
N TYR A 142 -4.54 5.02 -4.67
CA TYR A 142 -3.94 6.31 -5.01
C TYR A 142 -2.48 6.15 -5.36
N ALA A 143 -1.96 7.02 -6.21
CA ALA A 143 -0.53 7.07 -6.50
C ALA A 143 -0.04 8.52 -6.45
N TRP A 144 1.21 8.71 -5.99
CA TRP A 144 1.86 10.01 -6.12
C TRP A 144 2.36 10.22 -7.57
N PRO A 145 2.54 11.46 -8.01
CA PRO A 145 2.99 11.74 -9.39
C PRO A 145 4.37 11.17 -9.72
N THR A 146 5.19 10.94 -8.68
CA THR A 146 6.52 10.34 -8.78
C THR A 146 6.53 8.82 -8.68
N ALA A 147 5.36 8.19 -8.57
CA ALA A 147 5.27 6.74 -8.44
C ALA A 147 5.59 6.04 -9.76
N GLU A 148 6.21 4.87 -9.65
CA GLU A 148 6.49 3.96 -10.76
C GLU A 148 5.69 2.67 -10.56
N ILE A 149 4.80 2.36 -11.48
CA ILE A 149 3.89 1.21 -11.39
C ILE A 149 4.02 0.38 -12.65
N ALA A 150 4.64 -0.78 -12.55
CA ALA A 150 4.89 -1.63 -13.71
C ALA A 150 5.13 -3.10 -13.33
N VAL A 151 5.21 -3.95 -14.34
CA VAL A 151 5.56 -5.38 -14.16
C VAL A 151 7.05 -5.58 -13.81
N ALA A 152 7.92 -4.61 -14.14
CA ALA A 152 9.34 -4.62 -13.85
C ALA A 152 9.85 -3.17 -13.76
N ASP A 153 11.08 -2.98 -13.31
CA ASP A 153 11.76 -1.68 -13.36
C ASP A 153 12.15 -1.28 -14.80
N ALA A 154 12.54 -0.03 -15.01
CA ALA A 154 12.85 0.50 -16.33
C ALA A 154 13.97 -0.27 -17.04
N PRO A 155 15.11 -0.63 -16.42
CA PRO A 155 16.16 -1.41 -17.08
C PRO A 155 15.71 -2.79 -17.52
N ALA A 156 14.97 -3.52 -16.70
CA ALA A 156 14.46 -4.84 -17.06
C ALA A 156 13.41 -4.76 -18.19
N LEU A 157 12.50 -3.79 -18.12
CA LEU A 157 11.49 -3.56 -19.14
C LEU A 157 12.13 -3.13 -20.47
N ALA A 158 13.14 -2.26 -20.44
CA ALA A 158 13.91 -1.85 -21.61
C ALA A 158 14.56 -3.04 -22.32
N SER A 159 15.17 -3.94 -21.52
CA SER A 159 15.79 -5.16 -22.04
C SER A 159 14.78 -6.14 -22.64
N GLU A 160 13.63 -6.30 -22.02
CA GLU A 160 12.59 -7.25 -22.47
C GLU A 160 11.85 -6.77 -23.73
N LEU A 161 11.63 -5.46 -23.85
CA LEU A 161 10.87 -4.87 -24.94
C LEU A 161 11.76 -4.28 -26.05
N GLU A 162 13.10 -4.41 -25.93
CA GLU A 162 14.07 -3.82 -26.88
C GLU A 162 13.91 -2.29 -27.03
N LEU A 163 13.63 -1.60 -25.91
CA LEU A 163 13.47 -0.13 -25.82
C LEU A 163 14.71 0.51 -25.19
N SER A 164 14.83 1.81 -25.33
CA SER A 164 15.73 2.59 -24.46
C SER A 164 15.15 2.67 -23.03
N GLU A 165 16.02 2.89 -22.04
CA GLU A 165 15.57 3.06 -20.64
C GLU A 165 14.60 4.26 -20.50
N GLU A 166 14.81 5.32 -21.27
CA GLU A 166 13.95 6.52 -21.27
C GLU A 166 12.56 6.20 -21.82
N GLU A 167 12.46 5.42 -22.90
CA GLU A 167 11.18 4.95 -23.42
C GLU A 167 10.50 3.99 -22.44
N ALA A 168 11.24 3.07 -21.84
CA ALA A 168 10.71 2.15 -20.83
C ALA A 168 10.17 2.93 -19.60
N ALA A 169 10.89 3.94 -19.11
CA ALA A 169 10.47 4.78 -18.00
C ALA A 169 9.12 5.49 -18.25
N ALA A 170 8.82 5.84 -19.50
CA ALA A 170 7.54 6.45 -19.84
C ALA A 170 6.33 5.52 -19.61
N TYR A 171 6.54 4.20 -19.60
CA TYR A 171 5.49 3.22 -19.31
C TYR A 171 5.25 3.01 -17.81
N LEU A 172 6.18 3.41 -16.95
CA LEU A 172 6.10 3.20 -15.50
C LEU A 172 5.27 4.27 -14.78
N THR A 173 4.87 5.33 -15.48
CA THR A 173 4.21 6.48 -14.84
C THR A 173 2.87 6.11 -14.21
N PRO A 174 2.48 6.75 -13.11
CA PRO A 174 1.21 6.48 -12.44
C PRO A 174 0.01 6.89 -13.32
N TYR A 175 0.22 7.77 -14.30
CA TYR A 175 -0.80 8.17 -15.26
C TYR A 175 -1.15 7.03 -16.21
N GLN A 176 -0.15 6.28 -16.69
CA GLN A 176 -0.37 5.08 -17.49
C GLN A 176 -1.11 3.99 -16.69
N ALA A 177 -0.77 3.85 -15.40
CA ALA A 177 -1.47 2.94 -14.51
C ALA A 177 -2.94 3.38 -14.28
N ALA A 178 -3.20 4.67 -14.15
CA ALA A 178 -4.55 5.23 -14.02
C ALA A 178 -5.40 5.01 -15.28
N GLU A 179 -4.83 5.21 -16.47
CA GLU A 179 -5.52 4.94 -17.75
C GLU A 179 -5.94 3.47 -17.87
N ARG A 180 -5.18 2.55 -17.28
CA ARG A 180 -5.47 1.11 -17.26
C ARG A 180 -6.35 0.68 -16.10
N GLY A 181 -6.74 1.61 -15.22
CA GLY A 181 -7.57 1.33 -14.05
C GLY A 181 -6.85 0.62 -12.90
N LEU A 182 -5.51 0.59 -12.90
CA LEU A 182 -4.71 0.01 -11.81
C LEU A 182 -4.68 0.91 -10.57
N VAL A 183 -4.85 2.22 -10.75
CA VAL A 183 -5.06 3.20 -9.68
C VAL A 183 -6.27 4.07 -9.98
N ASP A 184 -6.97 4.53 -8.94
CA ASP A 184 -8.17 5.35 -9.09
C ASP A 184 -7.84 6.82 -9.32
N SER A 185 -6.77 7.31 -8.74
CA SER A 185 -6.38 8.71 -8.87
C SER A 185 -4.90 8.93 -8.59
N VAL A 186 -4.31 9.85 -9.33
CA VAL A 186 -2.98 10.39 -9.05
C VAL A 186 -3.16 11.64 -8.18
N ILE A 187 -2.60 11.60 -6.96
CA ILE A 187 -2.77 12.64 -5.95
C ILE A 187 -1.42 13.22 -5.54
N THR A 188 -1.34 14.51 -5.28
CA THR A 188 -0.12 15.11 -4.74
C THR A 188 0.14 14.64 -3.31
N PRO A 189 1.41 14.64 -2.84
CA PRO A 189 1.72 14.33 -1.45
C PRO A 189 0.87 15.14 -0.47
N ALA A 190 0.74 16.46 -0.67
CA ALA A 190 -0.09 17.34 0.16
C ALA A 190 -1.57 16.96 0.22
N ALA A 191 -2.11 16.32 -0.82
CA ALA A 191 -3.51 15.89 -0.89
C ALA A 191 -3.76 14.55 -0.17
N THR A 192 -2.71 13.78 0.15
CA THR A 192 -2.83 12.40 0.65
C THR A 192 -3.76 12.28 1.85
N ARG A 193 -3.55 13.10 2.90
CA ARG A 193 -4.40 13.06 4.10
C ARG A 193 -5.87 13.36 3.78
N GLY A 194 -6.14 14.36 2.94
CA GLY A 194 -7.50 14.72 2.52
C GLY A 194 -8.19 13.57 1.78
N SER A 195 -7.47 12.96 0.82
CA SER A 195 -7.97 11.81 0.06
C SER A 195 -8.25 10.60 0.94
N LEU A 196 -7.41 10.34 1.95
CA LEU A 196 -7.65 9.28 2.93
C LEU A 196 -8.90 9.54 3.77
N ILE A 197 -9.13 10.78 4.23
CA ILE A 197 -10.33 11.16 4.98
C ILE A 197 -11.59 10.91 4.14
N GLU A 198 -11.59 11.36 2.89
CA GLU A 198 -12.72 11.16 1.98
C GLU A 198 -12.92 9.67 1.66
N GLY A 199 -11.85 8.95 1.38
CA GLY A 199 -11.90 7.50 1.14
C GLY A 199 -12.46 6.72 2.34
N LEU A 200 -12.02 7.02 3.55
CA LEU A 200 -12.55 6.39 4.76
C LEU A 200 -14.04 6.70 4.97
N ARG A 201 -14.49 7.91 4.64
CA ARG A 201 -15.93 8.26 4.68
C ARG A 201 -16.76 7.48 3.67
N LEU A 202 -16.24 7.27 2.47
CA LEU A 202 -16.89 6.44 1.46
C LEU A 202 -17.02 4.99 1.90
N LEU A 203 -15.99 4.47 2.58
CA LEU A 203 -15.91 3.07 3.02
C LEU A 203 -16.62 2.79 4.34
N ASP A 204 -17.11 3.80 5.06
CA ASP A 204 -17.84 3.62 6.33
C ASP A 204 -19.05 2.66 6.23
N ARG A 205 -19.64 2.58 5.05
CA ARG A 205 -20.82 1.74 4.80
C ARG A 205 -20.50 0.47 4.03
N LYS A 206 -19.22 0.15 3.88
CA LYS A 206 -18.82 -1.07 3.20
C LYS A 206 -19.26 -2.28 4.01
N ILE A 207 -20.18 -3.06 3.44
CA ILE A 207 -20.63 -4.35 3.97
C ILE A 207 -20.41 -5.39 2.90
N ILE A 208 -19.51 -6.33 3.14
CA ILE A 208 -19.33 -7.49 2.29
C ILE A 208 -20.06 -8.66 2.95
N PRO A 209 -21.11 -9.21 2.34
CA PRO A 209 -21.75 -10.41 2.85
C PRO A 209 -20.77 -11.57 2.77
N THR A 210 -20.28 -12.02 3.93
CA THR A 210 -19.42 -13.20 4.00
C THR A 210 -20.23 -14.46 3.89
N LEU A 211 -19.76 -15.43 3.11
CA LEU A 211 -20.34 -16.76 3.12
C LEU A 211 -20.20 -17.35 4.53
N PRO A 212 -21.25 -17.99 5.09
CA PRO A 212 -21.18 -18.61 6.39
C PRO A 212 -20.14 -19.72 6.37
N LYS A 213 -18.98 -19.46 6.94
CA LYS A 213 -17.87 -20.41 7.07
C LYS A 213 -17.62 -20.69 8.54
N LYS A 214 -17.45 -21.95 8.88
CA LYS A 214 -17.06 -22.31 10.23
C LYS A 214 -15.58 -21.95 10.51
N HIS A 215 -14.72 -22.09 9.50
CA HIS A 215 -13.29 -21.79 9.56
C HIS A 215 -12.79 -21.31 8.19
N GLY A 216 -11.79 -20.43 8.18
CA GLY A 216 -11.05 -20.10 6.98
C GLY A 216 -10.05 -21.22 6.61
N ASN A 217 -9.89 -21.51 5.33
CA ASN A 217 -8.82 -22.37 4.85
C ASN A 217 -7.53 -21.52 4.75
N ILE A 218 -6.81 -21.41 5.85
CA ILE A 218 -5.59 -20.61 5.93
C ILE A 218 -4.42 -21.45 5.42
N VAL A 219 -3.65 -20.87 4.51
CA VAL A 219 -2.36 -21.46 4.08
C VAL A 219 -1.40 -21.43 5.28
N LEU A 220 -0.91 -22.59 5.71
CA LEU A 220 -0.01 -22.78 6.85
C LEU A 220 1.45 -22.59 6.45
#